data_7917003ce0ab7b5fce012c8b01b63623
#
_entry.id   7917003ce0ab7b5fce012c8b01b63623
#
_cell.length_a   1.000
_cell.length_b   1.000
_cell.length_c   1.000
_cell.angle_alpha   90.00
_cell.angle_beta   90.00
_cell.angle_gamma   90.00
#
_symmetry.space_group_name_H-M   'P 1'
#
loop_
_entity.id
_entity.type
_entity.pdbx_description
1 polymer ?
#
loop_
_entity_poly.entity_id
_entity_poly.type
_entity_poly.pdbx_seq_one_letter_code
_entity_poly.pdbx_strand_id
1 'polypeptide(L)'
;MNSEQSLDVYRDWLGIQDAERPLDYYQLLRLKKFEDDQDRIQRHYRKMHKHARKFATGEFTEESQNLLNELARAMLCLTDLSRKAEYDESCGRKKAEGRAKKGLQDILVEKGLLSIEQLKVAQQYSEAVGLPLRDAICQKGFVSHVDVTRAYAQSVGLSFLDLDDVEIDKDLLPKISVVTARTHSIVPIMIENQQLLLASPNRIDLQLEEDIRLRLGMQVRTVLCTSNDIHRIITKHYSREQAEAELAQKSDSTSEAVTPQGFAKTWNQLKKWVEKHNKK
;
A
#
# COMPACT_ATOMS: atom_id res chain seq x y z
N MET A 1 19.12 -28.53 36.35
CA MET A 1 17.90 -28.55 35.55
C MET A 1 17.59 -27.10 35.20
N ASN A 2 18.18 -26.63 34.11
CA ASN A 2 17.87 -25.27 33.58
C ASN A 2 16.54 -25.40 32.82
N SER A 3 15.47 -24.83 33.38
CA SER A 3 14.27 -24.58 32.60
C SER A 3 14.66 -23.61 31.49
N GLU A 4 14.71 -24.06 30.24
CA GLU A 4 14.69 -23.20 29.08
C GLU A 4 13.43 -22.34 29.19
N GLN A 5 13.56 -21.14 29.70
CA GLN A 5 12.50 -20.14 29.60
C GLN A 5 12.40 -19.80 28.12
N SER A 6 11.41 -20.37 27.44
CA SER A 6 11.10 -20.00 26.06
C SER A 6 10.89 -18.49 26.00
N LEU A 7 11.60 -17.84 25.09
CA LEU A 7 11.48 -16.40 24.85
C LEU A 7 10.02 -16.02 24.52
N ASP A 8 9.45 -15.14 25.34
CA ASP A 8 8.17 -14.53 25.04
C ASP A 8 8.37 -13.10 24.54
N VAL A 9 8.44 -12.94 23.21
CA VAL A 9 8.72 -11.66 22.55
C VAL A 9 7.79 -10.53 22.98
N TYR A 10 6.54 -10.83 23.31
CA TYR A 10 5.58 -9.81 23.71
C TYR A 10 5.83 -9.35 25.15
N ARG A 11 6.12 -10.27 26.05
CA ARG A 11 6.45 -9.94 27.44
C ARG A 11 7.86 -9.34 27.53
N ASP A 12 8.84 -9.99 26.94
CA ASP A 12 10.25 -9.68 27.19
C ASP A 12 10.69 -8.44 26.38
N TRP A 13 10.14 -8.23 25.16
CA TRP A 13 10.49 -7.08 24.33
C TRP A 13 9.47 -5.96 24.39
N LEU A 14 8.18 -6.27 24.39
CA LEU A 14 7.16 -5.21 24.40
C LEU A 14 6.65 -4.87 25.81
N GLY A 15 7.00 -5.67 26.82
CA GLY A 15 6.54 -5.50 28.19
C GLY A 15 5.03 -5.65 28.36
N ILE A 16 4.44 -6.55 27.55
CA ILE A 16 3.01 -6.89 27.63
C ILE A 16 2.87 -8.11 28.53
N GLN A 17 2.42 -7.89 29.78
CA GLN A 17 2.22 -8.94 30.76
C GLN A 17 0.74 -9.33 30.80
N ASP A 18 0.48 -10.61 31.11
CA ASP A 18 -0.83 -11.16 31.49
C ASP A 18 -1.99 -10.92 30.50
N ALA A 19 -1.70 -10.80 29.18
CA ALA A 19 -2.73 -10.68 28.16
C ALA A 19 -3.10 -12.06 27.59
N GLU A 20 -4.40 -12.29 27.38
CA GLU A 20 -4.90 -13.44 26.64
C GLU A 20 -4.35 -13.43 25.21
N ARG A 21 -4.02 -14.62 24.71
CA ARG A 21 -3.46 -14.76 23.36
C ARG A 21 -4.49 -15.39 22.40
N PRO A 22 -4.49 -14.97 21.15
CA PRO A 22 -3.63 -13.95 20.51
C PRO A 22 -3.95 -12.53 20.96
N LEU A 23 -2.92 -11.66 20.99
CA LEU A 23 -3.09 -10.24 21.31
C LEU A 23 -3.94 -9.54 20.25
N ASP A 24 -4.82 -8.65 20.68
CA ASP A 24 -5.48 -7.74 19.76
C ASP A 24 -4.52 -6.63 19.30
N TYR A 25 -4.82 -5.97 18.19
CA TYR A 25 -3.96 -4.93 17.61
C TYR A 25 -3.74 -3.73 18.52
N TYR A 26 -4.71 -3.41 19.39
CA TYR A 26 -4.58 -2.33 20.35
C TYR A 26 -3.62 -2.72 21.49
N GLN A 27 -3.72 -3.95 21.98
CA GLN A 27 -2.80 -4.49 22.98
C GLN A 27 -1.38 -4.57 22.43
N LEU A 28 -1.22 -5.06 21.18
CA LEU A 28 0.08 -5.17 20.51
C LEU A 28 0.79 -3.83 20.39
N LEU A 29 0.06 -2.77 20.06
CA LEU A 29 0.59 -1.39 19.99
C LEU A 29 0.54 -0.66 21.34
N ARG A 30 0.15 -1.32 22.42
CA ARG A 30 -0.02 -0.72 23.76
C ARG A 30 -0.93 0.51 23.75
N LEU A 31 -2.03 0.42 23.05
CA LEU A 31 -3.06 1.44 22.91
C LEU A 31 -4.29 1.09 23.75
N LYS A 32 -5.10 2.10 24.04
CA LYS A 32 -6.45 1.85 24.55
C LYS A 32 -7.30 1.22 23.46
N LYS A 33 -8.16 0.28 23.84
CA LYS A 33 -9.10 -0.33 22.90
C LYS A 33 -9.94 0.76 22.23
N PHE A 34 -10.07 0.65 20.90
CA PHE A 34 -10.78 1.62 20.05
C PHE A 34 -10.15 3.02 19.99
N GLU A 35 -8.81 3.12 20.14
CA GLU A 35 -8.11 4.37 19.90
C GLU A 35 -8.36 4.87 18.47
N ASP A 36 -8.75 6.14 18.34
CA ASP A 36 -9.14 6.73 17.07
C ASP A 36 -8.13 7.79 16.56
N ASP A 37 -7.17 8.18 17.40
CA ASP A 37 -6.12 9.13 17.04
C ASP A 37 -5.04 8.42 16.21
N GLN A 38 -5.07 8.64 14.88
CA GLN A 38 -4.11 8.05 13.95
C GLN A 38 -2.67 8.43 14.25
N ASP A 39 -2.43 9.65 14.73
CA ASP A 39 -1.08 10.11 15.09
C ASP A 39 -0.57 9.39 16.35
N ARG A 40 -1.45 9.10 17.29
CA ARG A 40 -1.14 8.30 18.48
C ARG A 40 -0.83 6.85 18.09
N ILE A 41 -1.64 6.24 17.21
CA ILE A 41 -1.42 4.89 16.68
C ILE A 41 -0.02 4.82 16.02
N GLN A 42 0.30 5.75 15.12
CA GLN A 42 1.59 5.79 14.45
C GLN A 42 2.77 6.04 15.40
N ARG A 43 2.61 6.90 16.40
CA ARG A 43 3.67 7.14 17.42
C ARG A 43 3.95 5.88 18.22
N HIS A 44 2.91 5.15 18.64
CA HIS A 44 3.06 3.90 19.38
C HIS A 44 3.70 2.82 18.51
N TYR A 45 3.25 2.67 17.26
CA TYR A 45 3.87 1.78 16.30
C TYR A 45 5.37 2.03 16.17
N ARG A 46 5.79 3.27 15.86
CA ARG A 46 7.22 3.60 15.73
C ARG A 46 8.03 3.29 16.98
N LYS A 47 7.44 3.52 18.16
CA LYS A 47 8.10 3.19 19.43
C LYS A 47 8.31 1.68 19.58
N MET A 48 7.29 0.88 19.32
CA MET A 48 7.37 -0.58 19.42
C MET A 48 8.28 -1.15 18.32
N HIS A 49 8.12 -0.68 17.09
CA HIS A 49 8.95 -1.06 15.94
C HIS A 49 10.44 -0.77 16.19
N LYS A 50 10.79 0.45 16.62
CA LYS A 50 12.18 0.80 16.97
C LYS A 50 12.74 -0.10 18.07
N HIS A 51 11.91 -0.54 19.00
CA HIS A 51 12.35 -1.44 20.07
C HIS A 51 12.56 -2.86 19.55
N ALA A 52 11.61 -3.43 18.83
CA ALA A 52 11.72 -4.76 18.23
C ALA A 52 12.91 -4.87 17.26
N ARG A 53 13.17 -3.82 16.46
CA ARG A 53 14.29 -3.79 15.49
C ARG A 53 15.67 -3.95 16.13
N LYS A 54 15.83 -3.70 17.43
CA LYS A 54 17.10 -3.92 18.13
C LYS A 54 17.51 -5.40 18.18
N PHE A 55 16.55 -6.30 18.05
CA PHE A 55 16.74 -7.73 18.08
C PHE A 55 16.77 -8.36 16.66
N ALA A 56 16.73 -7.51 15.60
CA ALA A 56 16.73 -7.98 14.21
C ALA A 56 18.07 -8.52 13.72
N THR A 57 19.09 -8.52 14.58
CA THR A 57 20.42 -9.08 14.30
C THR A 57 20.80 -10.06 15.38
N GLY A 58 21.32 -11.24 15.03
CA GLY A 58 21.76 -12.25 15.98
C GLY A 58 20.81 -13.45 16.07
N GLU A 59 20.72 -14.05 17.24
CA GLU A 59 20.01 -15.31 17.50
C GLU A 59 18.49 -15.21 17.30
N PHE A 60 17.91 -14.01 17.52
CA PHE A 60 16.45 -13.78 17.49
C PHE A 60 15.98 -13.01 16.25
N THR A 61 16.69 -13.15 15.13
CA THR A 61 16.38 -12.42 13.89
C THR A 61 14.99 -12.77 13.36
N GLU A 62 14.62 -14.04 13.38
CA GLU A 62 13.33 -14.53 12.86
C GLU A 62 12.17 -14.05 13.74
N GLU A 63 12.29 -14.18 15.06
CA GLU A 63 11.28 -13.71 16.01
C GLU A 63 11.07 -12.21 15.93
N SER A 64 12.18 -11.46 15.80
CA SER A 64 12.14 -10.02 15.62
C SER A 64 11.41 -9.64 14.32
N GLN A 65 11.72 -10.34 13.21
CA GLN A 65 11.08 -10.07 11.93
C GLN A 65 9.58 -10.39 11.97
N ASN A 66 9.19 -11.50 12.58
CA ASN A 66 7.79 -11.87 12.76
C ASN A 66 7.04 -10.80 13.56
N LEU A 67 7.63 -10.34 14.67
CA LEU A 67 7.05 -9.28 15.49
C LEU A 67 6.95 -7.94 14.74
N LEU A 68 7.97 -7.56 13.96
CA LEU A 68 7.95 -6.35 13.14
C LEU A 68 6.81 -6.39 12.11
N ASN A 69 6.59 -7.54 11.48
CA ASN A 69 5.49 -7.74 10.53
C ASN A 69 4.12 -7.69 11.24
N GLU A 70 3.98 -8.23 12.44
CA GLU A 70 2.73 -8.12 13.22
C GLU A 70 2.43 -6.67 13.62
N LEU A 71 3.44 -5.93 14.09
CA LEU A 71 3.31 -4.51 14.43
C LEU A 71 2.89 -3.68 13.21
N ALA A 72 3.46 -3.97 12.03
CA ALA A 72 3.09 -3.31 10.79
C ALA A 72 1.64 -3.62 10.39
N ARG A 73 1.21 -4.89 10.47
CA ARG A 73 -0.19 -5.28 10.22
C ARG A 73 -1.16 -4.54 11.14
N ALA A 74 -0.86 -4.49 12.44
CA ALA A 74 -1.68 -3.78 13.42
C ALA A 74 -1.80 -2.29 13.07
N MET A 75 -0.69 -1.63 12.75
CA MET A 75 -0.67 -0.22 12.37
C MET A 75 -1.45 0.02 11.08
N LEU A 76 -1.22 -0.79 10.04
CA LEU A 76 -1.92 -0.67 8.76
C LEU A 76 -3.42 -0.89 8.88
N CYS A 77 -3.85 -1.81 9.74
CA CYS A 77 -5.27 -2.02 10.03
C CYS A 77 -5.88 -0.84 10.77
N LEU A 78 -5.24 -0.37 11.84
CA LEU A 78 -5.79 0.66 12.71
C LEU A 78 -5.71 2.08 12.13
N THR A 79 -4.93 2.32 11.08
CA THR A 79 -4.84 3.63 10.41
C THR A 79 -5.65 3.71 9.12
N ASP A 80 -6.12 2.60 8.57
CA ASP A 80 -7.08 2.57 7.46
C ASP A 80 -8.51 2.64 7.98
N LEU A 81 -9.28 3.62 7.55
CA LEU A 81 -10.63 3.86 8.10
C LEU A 81 -11.58 2.68 7.88
N SER A 82 -11.51 2.02 6.72
CA SER A 82 -12.39 0.89 6.40
C SER A 82 -11.99 -0.35 7.17
N ARG A 83 -10.69 -0.67 7.17
CA ARG A 83 -10.16 -1.84 7.89
C ARG A 83 -10.33 -1.71 9.40
N LYS A 84 -10.08 -0.50 9.92
CA LYS A 84 -10.31 -0.22 11.34
C LYS A 84 -11.77 -0.41 11.73
N ALA A 85 -12.71 0.07 10.90
CA ALA A 85 -14.13 -0.08 11.17
C ALA A 85 -14.55 -1.56 11.21
N GLU A 86 -14.10 -2.37 10.24
CA GLU A 86 -14.33 -3.81 10.18
C GLU A 86 -13.71 -4.53 11.40
N TYR A 87 -12.48 -4.16 11.76
CA TYR A 87 -11.78 -4.72 12.90
C TYR A 87 -12.44 -4.33 14.24
N ASP A 88 -12.82 -3.07 14.40
CA ASP A 88 -13.49 -2.58 15.60
C ASP A 88 -14.85 -3.27 15.80
N GLU A 89 -15.59 -3.51 14.71
CA GLU A 89 -16.85 -4.27 14.76
C GLU A 89 -16.61 -5.71 15.21
N SER A 90 -15.58 -6.37 14.70
CA SER A 90 -15.17 -7.72 15.12
C SER A 90 -14.76 -7.77 16.62
N CYS A 91 -14.19 -6.66 17.13
CA CYS A 91 -13.82 -6.49 18.54
C CYS A 91 -14.99 -6.04 19.45
N GLY A 92 -16.21 -5.91 18.90
CA GLY A 92 -17.43 -5.59 19.64
C GLY A 92 -17.76 -4.10 19.74
N ARG A 93 -17.13 -3.22 18.91
CA ARG A 93 -17.52 -1.81 18.80
C ARG A 93 -18.79 -1.70 17.96
N LYS A 94 -19.81 -1.01 18.46
CA LYS A 94 -20.97 -0.66 17.66
C LYS A 94 -20.54 0.31 16.56
N LYS A 95 -21.08 0.12 15.35
CA LYS A 95 -20.78 0.95 14.17
C LYS A 95 -20.96 2.43 14.50
N ALA A 96 -19.89 3.19 14.49
CA ALA A 96 -19.95 4.63 14.66
C ALA A 96 -20.40 5.28 13.34
N GLU A 97 -21.25 6.30 13.44
CA GLU A 97 -21.58 7.15 12.31
C GLU A 97 -20.30 7.78 11.75
N GLY A 98 -20.18 7.80 10.41
CA GLY A 98 -18.95 8.19 9.73
C GLY A 98 -18.47 9.58 10.15
N ARG A 99 -17.21 9.67 10.59
CA ARG A 99 -16.56 10.96 10.84
C ARG A 99 -16.42 11.72 9.53
N ALA A 100 -16.70 13.03 9.59
CA ALA A 100 -16.44 13.92 8.45
C ALA A 100 -14.95 13.84 8.06
N LYS A 101 -14.67 13.53 6.79
CA LYS A 101 -13.29 13.47 6.28
C LYS A 101 -12.74 14.90 6.22
N LYS A 102 -11.61 15.14 6.87
CA LYS A 102 -10.87 16.41 6.76
C LYS A 102 -10.07 16.41 5.45
N GLY A 103 -10.00 17.56 4.78
CA GLY A 103 -9.14 17.76 3.62
C GLY A 103 -7.64 17.71 3.97
N LEU A 104 -6.79 17.47 2.96
CA LEU A 104 -5.33 17.51 3.13
C LEU A 104 -4.85 18.83 3.75
N GLN A 105 -5.34 19.95 3.24
CA GLN A 105 -4.99 21.29 3.69
C GLN A 105 -5.36 21.53 5.16
N ASP A 106 -6.54 21.06 5.57
CA ASP A 106 -7.02 21.23 6.94
C ASP A 106 -6.15 20.43 7.92
N ILE A 107 -5.76 19.22 7.54
CA ILE A 107 -4.89 18.36 8.33
C ILE A 107 -3.49 18.97 8.50
N LEU A 108 -2.91 19.52 7.41
CA LEU A 108 -1.58 20.12 7.45
C LEU A 108 -1.55 21.40 8.32
N VAL A 109 -2.59 22.23 8.22
CA VAL A 109 -2.70 23.46 9.03
C VAL A 109 -2.98 23.11 10.50
N GLU A 110 -3.91 22.19 10.78
CA GLU A 110 -4.25 21.76 12.14
C GLU A 110 -3.03 21.16 12.88
N LYS A 111 -2.19 20.43 12.14
CA LYS A 111 -0.93 19.87 12.69
C LYS A 111 0.21 20.90 12.81
N GLY A 112 -0.02 22.13 12.37
CA GLY A 112 1.01 23.16 12.36
C GLY A 112 2.17 22.89 11.40
N LEU A 113 1.99 21.99 10.42
CA LEU A 113 2.98 21.66 9.41
C LEU A 113 3.02 22.69 8.27
N LEU A 114 1.91 23.41 8.07
CA LEU A 114 1.76 24.41 7.01
C LEU A 114 1.04 25.64 7.57
N SER A 115 1.60 26.84 7.37
CA SER A 115 0.91 28.07 7.74
C SER A 115 -0.15 28.42 6.69
N ILE A 116 -1.10 29.29 7.09
CA ILE A 116 -2.17 29.77 6.16
C ILE A 116 -1.55 30.54 4.99
N GLU A 117 -0.50 31.30 5.24
CA GLU A 117 0.22 32.07 4.21
C GLU A 117 0.92 31.13 3.22
N GLN A 118 1.61 30.10 3.72
CA GLN A 118 2.24 29.09 2.90
C GLN A 118 1.21 28.29 2.07
N LEU A 119 0.04 27.98 2.66
CA LEU A 119 -1.05 27.33 1.96
C LEU A 119 -1.54 28.18 0.77
N LYS A 120 -1.74 29.49 0.97
CA LYS A 120 -2.14 30.41 -0.11
C LYS A 120 -1.11 30.44 -1.24
N VAL A 121 0.19 30.52 -0.91
CA VAL A 121 1.26 30.48 -1.90
C VAL A 121 1.27 29.16 -2.67
N ALA A 122 1.07 28.03 -1.98
CA ALA A 122 1.01 26.72 -2.62
C ALA A 122 -0.23 26.58 -3.53
N GLN A 123 -1.38 27.12 -3.13
CA GLN A 123 -2.60 27.14 -3.95
C GLN A 123 -2.41 27.96 -5.23
N GLN A 124 -1.88 29.17 -5.11
CA GLN A 124 -1.58 30.03 -6.28
C GLN A 124 -0.60 29.34 -7.24
N TYR A 125 0.42 28.69 -6.70
CA TYR A 125 1.38 27.94 -7.51
C TYR A 125 0.74 26.71 -8.18
N SER A 126 -0.10 25.98 -7.45
CA SER A 126 -0.86 24.84 -7.95
C SER A 126 -1.73 25.25 -9.15
N GLU A 127 -2.46 26.37 -9.04
CA GLU A 127 -3.31 26.91 -10.12
C GLU A 127 -2.48 27.41 -11.31
N ALA A 128 -1.37 28.11 -11.06
CA ALA A 128 -0.52 28.68 -12.12
C ALA A 128 0.18 27.61 -12.96
N VAL A 129 0.56 26.49 -12.34
CA VAL A 129 1.34 25.41 -13.00
C VAL A 129 0.44 24.23 -13.42
N GLY A 130 -0.80 24.17 -12.92
CA GLY A 130 -1.72 23.04 -13.16
C GLY A 130 -1.35 21.77 -12.42
N LEU A 131 -0.68 21.88 -11.28
CA LEU A 131 -0.27 20.74 -10.44
C LEU A 131 -1.26 20.50 -9.30
N PRO A 132 -1.44 19.25 -8.84
CA PRO A 132 -2.18 18.98 -7.61
C PRO A 132 -1.57 19.74 -6.42
N LEU A 133 -2.42 20.25 -5.52
CA LEU A 133 -1.98 21.01 -4.34
C LEU A 133 -0.93 20.27 -3.50
N ARG A 134 -1.07 18.95 -3.38
CA ARG A 134 -0.10 18.09 -2.70
C ARG A 134 1.30 18.24 -3.27
N ASP A 135 1.41 18.19 -4.60
CA ASP A 135 2.70 18.25 -5.30
C ASP A 135 3.25 19.68 -5.27
N ALA A 136 2.39 20.69 -5.34
CA ALA A 136 2.75 22.09 -5.19
C ALA A 136 3.37 22.38 -3.79
N ILE A 137 2.80 21.85 -2.72
CA ILE A 137 3.35 21.97 -1.35
C ILE A 137 4.74 21.33 -1.26
N CYS A 138 4.90 20.14 -1.83
CA CYS A 138 6.18 19.43 -1.86
C CYS A 138 7.24 20.19 -2.68
N GLN A 139 6.90 20.69 -3.86
CA GLN A 139 7.83 21.45 -4.71
C GLN A 139 8.28 22.78 -4.08
N LYS A 140 7.39 23.43 -3.34
CA LYS A 140 7.76 24.64 -2.57
C LYS A 140 8.64 24.34 -1.36
N GLY A 141 8.80 23.07 -0.96
CA GLY A 141 9.62 22.69 0.18
C GLY A 141 9.05 23.13 1.53
N PHE A 142 7.77 23.49 1.61
CA PHE A 142 7.15 23.93 2.86
C PHE A 142 6.99 22.81 3.87
N VAL A 143 6.72 21.60 3.39
CA VAL A 143 6.51 20.40 4.21
C VAL A 143 7.26 19.23 3.59
N SER A 144 7.76 18.31 4.40
CA SER A 144 8.44 17.11 3.91
C SER A 144 7.51 16.22 3.09
N HIS A 145 8.04 15.53 2.08
CA HIS A 145 7.27 14.56 1.27
C HIS A 145 6.58 13.48 2.13
N VAL A 146 7.23 13.04 3.18
CA VAL A 146 6.71 12.04 4.13
C VAL A 146 5.48 12.58 4.85
N ASP A 147 5.56 13.80 5.39
CA ASP A 147 4.47 14.40 6.16
C ASP A 147 3.28 14.76 5.27
N VAL A 148 3.53 15.25 4.05
CA VAL A 148 2.48 15.51 3.07
C VAL A 148 1.78 14.21 2.66
N THR A 149 2.54 13.14 2.38
CA THR A 149 1.94 11.85 1.99
C THR A 149 1.16 11.24 3.15
N ARG A 150 1.65 11.37 4.39
CA ARG A 150 0.94 10.93 5.59
C ARG A 150 -0.36 11.68 5.81
N ALA A 151 -0.34 13.01 5.66
CA ALA A 151 -1.56 13.83 5.75
C ALA A 151 -2.55 13.52 4.63
N TYR A 152 -2.04 13.25 3.43
CA TYR A 152 -2.86 12.82 2.30
C TYR A 152 -3.51 11.45 2.58
N ALA A 153 -2.76 10.48 3.08
CA ALA A 153 -3.30 9.18 3.47
C ALA A 153 -4.45 9.33 4.47
N GLN A 154 -4.26 10.16 5.49
CA GLN A 154 -5.28 10.46 6.49
C GLN A 154 -6.52 11.14 5.86
N SER A 155 -6.35 12.04 4.88
CA SER A 155 -7.47 12.74 4.22
C SER A 155 -8.33 11.81 3.35
N VAL A 156 -7.70 10.81 2.72
CA VAL A 156 -8.41 9.81 1.89
C VAL A 156 -8.84 8.57 2.67
N GLY A 157 -8.42 8.44 3.93
CA GLY A 157 -8.78 7.33 4.81
C GLY A 157 -8.00 6.04 4.55
N LEU A 158 -6.79 6.15 3.99
CA LEU A 158 -5.87 5.04 3.75
C LEU A 158 -4.71 5.05 4.75
N SER A 159 -4.07 3.91 4.94
CA SER A 159 -2.86 3.81 5.74
C SER A 159 -1.66 4.41 5.02
N PHE A 160 -0.74 5.02 5.77
CA PHE A 160 0.60 5.39 5.32
C PHE A 160 1.62 4.43 5.90
N LEU A 161 2.54 3.95 5.08
CA LEU A 161 3.64 3.08 5.46
C LEU A 161 4.96 3.66 4.98
N ASP A 162 5.94 3.68 5.87
CA ASP A 162 7.34 3.86 5.51
C ASP A 162 7.89 2.50 5.08
N LEU A 163 8.33 2.38 3.83
CA LEU A 163 8.79 1.09 3.28
C LEU A 163 10.13 0.63 3.88
N ASP A 164 10.82 1.47 4.65
CA ASP A 164 11.98 1.06 5.43
C ASP A 164 11.62 0.32 6.73
N ASP A 165 10.37 0.44 7.15
CA ASP A 165 9.87 -0.20 8.37
C ASP A 165 9.38 -1.64 8.16
N VAL A 166 9.24 -2.11 6.91
CA VAL A 166 8.65 -3.40 6.58
C VAL A 166 9.55 -4.19 5.64
N GLU A 167 9.68 -5.47 5.89
CA GLU A 167 10.27 -6.39 4.93
C GLU A 167 9.22 -6.77 3.87
N ILE A 168 9.56 -6.51 2.61
CA ILE A 168 8.71 -6.88 1.49
C ILE A 168 8.84 -8.38 1.27
N ASP A 169 7.71 -9.06 1.22
CA ASP A 169 7.66 -10.48 0.87
C ASP A 169 8.09 -10.68 -0.58
N LYS A 170 9.28 -11.26 -0.76
CA LYS A 170 9.89 -11.47 -2.07
C LYS A 170 9.09 -12.42 -2.95
N ASP A 171 8.32 -13.32 -2.35
CA ASP A 171 7.49 -14.28 -3.07
C ASP A 171 6.26 -13.63 -3.70
N LEU A 172 5.94 -12.40 -3.28
CA LEU A 172 4.87 -11.60 -3.87
C LEU A 172 5.32 -10.77 -5.08
N LEU A 173 6.61 -10.44 -5.17
CA LEU A 173 7.13 -9.61 -6.25
C LEU A 173 6.78 -10.16 -7.64
N PRO A 174 6.93 -11.47 -7.94
CA PRO A 174 6.58 -12.02 -9.26
C PRO A 174 5.08 -12.00 -9.56
N LYS A 175 4.21 -11.78 -8.57
CA LYS A 175 2.75 -11.70 -8.78
C LYS A 175 2.34 -10.42 -9.52
N ILE A 176 3.15 -9.38 -9.44
CA ILE A 176 2.97 -8.12 -10.17
C ILE A 176 4.06 -8.03 -11.24
N SER A 177 3.65 -7.89 -12.51
CA SER A 177 4.62 -7.77 -13.60
C SER A 177 5.50 -6.52 -13.44
N VAL A 178 6.74 -6.61 -13.91
CA VAL A 178 7.69 -5.49 -13.86
C VAL A 178 7.14 -4.26 -14.60
N VAL A 179 6.48 -4.49 -15.72
CA VAL A 179 5.83 -3.42 -16.51
C VAL A 179 4.73 -2.75 -15.68
N THR A 180 3.83 -3.53 -15.07
CA THR A 180 2.75 -3.00 -14.22
C THR A 180 3.30 -2.23 -13.02
N ALA A 181 4.30 -2.80 -12.32
CA ALA A 181 4.95 -2.16 -11.18
C ALA A 181 5.55 -0.79 -11.53
N ARG A 182 6.25 -0.70 -12.68
CA ARG A 182 6.86 0.54 -13.13
C ARG A 182 5.86 1.55 -13.66
N THR A 183 4.89 1.12 -14.49
CA THR A 183 3.90 2.02 -15.09
C THR A 183 3.01 2.67 -14.04
N HIS A 184 2.58 1.89 -13.05
CA HIS A 184 1.65 2.36 -12.04
C HIS A 184 2.29 2.72 -10.70
N SER A 185 3.63 2.58 -10.59
CA SER A 185 4.37 2.83 -9.35
C SER A 185 3.79 2.07 -8.17
N ILE A 186 3.63 0.75 -8.31
CA ILE A 186 3.07 -0.13 -7.27
C ILE A 186 4.02 -1.25 -6.91
N VAL A 187 4.00 -1.65 -5.64
CA VAL A 187 4.79 -2.78 -5.12
C VAL A 187 3.93 -3.61 -4.16
N PRO A 188 3.86 -4.94 -4.32
CA PRO A 188 3.21 -5.79 -3.34
C PRO A 188 4.04 -5.84 -2.05
N ILE A 189 3.38 -5.71 -0.90
CA ILE A 189 4.04 -5.69 0.41
C ILE A 189 3.85 -7.01 1.11
N MET A 190 2.60 -7.39 1.36
CA MET A 190 2.21 -8.59 2.10
C MET A 190 0.77 -8.99 1.78
N ILE A 191 0.42 -10.22 2.14
CA ILE A 191 -0.98 -10.68 2.14
C ILE A 191 -1.48 -10.70 3.57
N GLU A 192 -2.65 -10.12 3.79
CA GLU A 192 -3.34 -10.14 5.07
C GLU A 192 -4.84 -10.37 4.86
N ASN A 193 -5.43 -11.32 5.60
CA ASN A 193 -6.85 -11.66 5.51
C ASN A 193 -7.34 -11.89 4.06
N GLN A 194 -6.55 -12.61 3.26
CA GLN A 194 -6.81 -12.86 1.83
C GLN A 194 -6.85 -11.58 0.96
N GLN A 195 -6.27 -10.49 1.43
CA GLN A 195 -6.12 -9.25 0.71
C GLN A 195 -4.65 -8.96 0.44
N LEU A 196 -4.31 -8.61 -0.79
CA LEU A 196 -2.98 -8.16 -1.17
C LEU A 196 -2.84 -6.67 -0.85
N LEU A 197 -1.89 -6.32 0.01
CA LEU A 197 -1.54 -4.93 0.28
C LEU A 197 -0.53 -4.46 -0.77
N LEU A 198 -0.91 -3.42 -1.52
CA LEU A 198 -0.07 -2.77 -2.53
C LEU A 198 0.37 -1.39 -2.06
N ALA A 199 1.68 -1.18 -1.98
CA ALA A 199 2.25 0.15 -1.77
C ALA A 199 2.14 0.97 -3.06
N SER A 200 1.70 2.22 -2.93
CA SER A 200 1.65 3.19 -4.02
C SER A 200 1.76 4.62 -3.48
N PRO A 201 2.32 5.58 -4.23
CA PRO A 201 2.31 6.99 -3.84
C PRO A 201 0.92 7.65 -4.00
N ASN A 202 0.03 7.01 -4.76
CA ASN A 202 -1.33 7.48 -5.01
C ASN A 202 -2.34 6.36 -4.75
N ARG A 203 -3.59 6.75 -4.56
CA ARG A 203 -4.67 5.77 -4.59
C ARG A 203 -4.67 5.07 -5.95
N ILE A 204 -4.70 3.75 -5.93
CA ILE A 204 -4.74 2.92 -7.15
C ILE A 204 -6.10 3.14 -7.82
N ASP A 205 -6.10 3.20 -9.15
CA ASP A 205 -7.30 3.28 -9.96
C ASP A 205 -8.11 1.98 -9.84
N LEU A 206 -9.44 2.15 -9.84
CA LEU A 206 -10.37 1.02 -9.70
C LEU A 206 -10.18 -0.03 -10.80
N GLN A 207 -9.86 0.38 -12.02
CA GLN A 207 -9.63 -0.52 -13.13
C GLN A 207 -8.38 -1.38 -12.90
N LEU A 208 -7.29 -0.78 -12.43
CA LEU A 208 -6.06 -1.49 -12.10
C LEU A 208 -6.28 -2.45 -10.91
N GLU A 209 -7.05 -2.01 -9.90
CA GLU A 209 -7.41 -2.84 -8.75
C GLU A 209 -8.21 -4.09 -9.20
N GLU A 210 -9.17 -3.91 -10.09
CA GLU A 210 -9.95 -5.00 -10.68
C GLU A 210 -9.11 -5.95 -11.51
N ASP A 211 -8.23 -5.43 -12.38
CA ASP A 211 -7.33 -6.23 -13.21
C ASP A 211 -6.41 -7.12 -12.36
N ILE A 212 -5.84 -6.56 -11.29
CA ILE A 212 -4.99 -7.31 -10.37
C ILE A 212 -5.82 -8.33 -9.60
N ARG A 213 -7.02 -7.97 -9.14
CA ARG A 213 -7.95 -8.87 -8.46
C ARG A 213 -8.31 -10.08 -9.30
N LEU A 214 -8.64 -9.86 -10.57
CA LEU A 214 -8.99 -10.94 -11.52
C LEU A 214 -7.80 -11.87 -11.78
N ARG A 215 -6.60 -11.32 -11.90
CA ARG A 215 -5.37 -12.10 -12.15
C ARG A 215 -4.94 -12.95 -10.97
N LEU A 216 -5.08 -12.42 -9.76
CA LEU A 216 -4.56 -13.06 -8.55
C LEU A 216 -5.64 -13.81 -7.75
N GLY A 217 -6.92 -13.61 -8.07
CA GLY A 217 -8.04 -14.22 -7.35
C GLY A 217 -8.23 -13.72 -5.92
N MET A 218 -7.62 -12.57 -5.57
CA MET A 218 -7.69 -11.99 -4.23
C MET A 218 -7.96 -10.48 -4.28
N GLN A 219 -8.55 -9.95 -3.22
CA GLN A 219 -8.79 -8.52 -3.12
C GLN A 219 -7.48 -7.75 -2.95
N VAL A 220 -7.48 -6.51 -3.41
CA VAL A 220 -6.34 -5.59 -3.35
C VAL A 220 -6.67 -4.43 -2.42
N ARG A 221 -5.70 -3.99 -1.64
CA ARG A 221 -5.80 -2.78 -0.80
C ARG A 221 -4.60 -1.89 -1.04
N THR A 222 -4.86 -0.61 -1.27
CA THR A 222 -3.80 0.40 -1.40
C THR A 222 -3.29 0.82 -0.04
N VAL A 223 -1.97 0.85 0.09
CA VAL A 223 -1.25 1.48 1.21
C VAL A 223 -0.40 2.60 0.64
N LEU A 224 -0.51 3.81 1.20
CA LEU A 224 0.22 4.96 0.69
C LEU A 224 1.65 5.00 1.25
N CYS A 225 2.59 5.35 0.39
CA CYS A 225 4.01 5.53 0.70
C CYS A 225 4.58 6.68 -0.13
N THR A 226 5.83 7.06 0.11
CA THR A 226 6.44 8.13 -0.69
C THR A 226 6.82 7.64 -2.09
N SER A 227 6.81 8.53 -3.08
CA SER A 227 7.27 8.22 -4.44
C SER A 227 8.73 7.77 -4.47
N ASN A 228 9.57 8.34 -3.60
CA ASN A 228 10.98 8.00 -3.51
C ASN A 228 11.18 6.56 -3.02
N ASP A 229 10.39 6.12 -2.03
CA ASP A 229 10.47 4.75 -1.51
C ASP A 229 10.04 3.74 -2.55
N ILE A 230 8.93 3.99 -3.24
CA ILE A 230 8.48 3.13 -4.35
C ILE A 230 9.55 3.05 -5.43
N HIS A 231 10.11 4.17 -5.86
CA HIS A 231 11.16 4.19 -6.89
C HIS A 231 12.39 3.39 -6.49
N ARG A 232 12.81 3.54 -5.25
CA ARG A 232 13.93 2.79 -4.66
C ARG A 232 13.67 1.29 -4.65
N ILE A 233 12.48 0.86 -4.20
CA ILE A 233 12.10 -0.55 -4.15
C ILE A 233 11.96 -1.15 -5.55
N ILE A 234 11.30 -0.45 -6.48
CA ILE A 234 11.18 -0.91 -7.87
C ILE A 234 12.55 -1.05 -8.51
N THR A 235 13.45 -0.09 -8.30
CA THR A 235 14.82 -0.17 -8.85
C THR A 235 15.61 -1.34 -8.25
N LYS A 236 15.40 -1.62 -6.97
CA LYS A 236 16.11 -2.71 -6.27
C LYS A 236 15.62 -4.10 -6.67
N HIS A 237 14.32 -4.28 -6.85
CA HIS A 237 13.70 -5.59 -7.00
C HIS A 237 13.18 -5.92 -8.40
N TYR A 238 12.96 -4.90 -9.26
CA TYR A 238 12.44 -5.06 -10.61
C TYR A 238 13.46 -4.48 -11.61
N SER A 239 14.31 -5.32 -12.16
CA SER A 239 15.35 -4.88 -13.09
C SER A 239 14.74 -4.35 -14.41
N ARG A 240 15.47 -3.45 -15.08
CA ARG A 240 15.07 -2.95 -16.39
C ARG A 240 15.06 -4.04 -17.46
N GLU A 241 16.00 -4.97 -17.37
CA GLU A 241 16.12 -6.12 -18.28
C GLU A 241 14.90 -7.03 -18.20
N GLN A 242 14.37 -7.25 -17.00
CA GLN A 242 13.12 -8.01 -16.81
C GLN A 242 11.93 -7.30 -17.46
N ALA A 243 11.84 -5.97 -17.37
CA ALA A 243 10.77 -5.20 -18.00
C ALA A 243 10.84 -5.28 -19.53
N GLU A 244 12.04 -5.18 -20.10
CA GLU A 244 12.26 -5.30 -21.53
C GLU A 244 11.94 -6.72 -22.03
N ALA A 245 12.31 -7.76 -21.29
CA ALA A 245 11.98 -9.16 -21.59
C ALA A 245 10.46 -9.43 -21.55
N GLU A 246 9.74 -8.91 -20.55
CA GLU A 246 8.28 -9.03 -20.49
C GLU A 246 7.57 -8.31 -21.65
N LEU A 247 8.05 -7.14 -22.04
CA LEU A 247 7.51 -6.41 -23.19
C LEU A 247 7.74 -7.14 -24.50
N ALA A 248 8.93 -7.72 -24.69
CA ALA A 248 9.25 -8.53 -25.86
C ALA A 248 8.33 -9.76 -25.97
N GLN A 249 8.12 -10.50 -24.87
CA GLN A 249 7.20 -11.65 -24.84
C GLN A 249 5.74 -11.27 -25.15
N LYS A 250 5.27 -10.08 -24.70
CA LYS A 250 3.93 -9.59 -25.04
C LYS A 250 3.80 -9.21 -26.50
N SER A 251 4.83 -8.65 -27.11
CA SER A 251 4.83 -8.32 -28.55
C SER A 251 4.79 -9.56 -29.40
N ASP A 252 5.50 -10.62 -29.04
CA ASP A 252 5.48 -11.89 -29.75
C ASP A 252 4.12 -12.62 -29.63
N SER A 253 3.51 -12.61 -28.45
CA SER A 253 2.18 -13.20 -28.25
C SER A 253 1.06 -12.45 -28.97
N THR A 254 1.25 -11.15 -29.24
CA THR A 254 0.31 -10.33 -30.04
C THR A 254 0.55 -10.51 -31.53
N SER A 255 1.79 -10.83 -31.96
CA SER A 255 2.11 -11.08 -33.36
C SER A 255 1.64 -12.46 -33.86
N GLU A 256 1.51 -13.46 -32.99
CA GLU A 256 0.90 -14.76 -33.34
C GLU A 256 -0.60 -14.67 -33.64
N ALA A 257 -1.31 -13.68 -33.08
CA ALA A 257 -2.74 -13.45 -33.34
C ALA A 257 -3.01 -12.78 -34.69
N VAL A 258 -1.97 -12.24 -35.37
CA VAL A 258 -2.05 -11.58 -36.68
C VAL A 258 -1.09 -12.25 -37.65
N THR A 259 -1.21 -13.56 -37.84
CA THR A 259 -0.55 -14.21 -38.95
C THR A 259 -1.31 -13.93 -40.25
N PRO A 260 -0.63 -13.74 -41.41
CA PRO A 260 -1.29 -13.54 -42.71
C PRO A 260 -2.29 -14.64 -43.07
N GLN A 261 -2.13 -15.84 -42.49
CA GLN A 261 -3.04 -16.96 -42.66
C GLN A 261 -4.38 -16.83 -41.90
N GLY A 262 -4.38 -16.17 -40.75
CA GLY A 262 -5.60 -15.85 -39.98
C GLY A 262 -6.45 -14.81 -40.71
N PHE A 263 -5.82 -13.79 -41.26
CA PHE A 263 -6.49 -12.75 -42.05
C PHE A 263 -7.10 -13.31 -43.36
N ALA A 264 -6.39 -14.21 -44.05
CA ALA A 264 -6.89 -14.87 -45.27
C ALA A 264 -8.12 -15.76 -44.98
N LYS A 265 -8.17 -16.46 -43.87
CA LYS A 265 -9.33 -17.25 -43.49
C LYS A 265 -10.57 -16.40 -43.18
N THR A 266 -10.39 -15.32 -42.44
CA THR A 266 -11.49 -14.39 -42.09
C THR A 266 -11.97 -13.63 -43.34
N TRP A 267 -11.06 -13.21 -44.19
CA TRP A 267 -11.39 -12.55 -45.47
C TRP A 267 -12.15 -13.46 -46.43
N ASN A 268 -11.78 -14.71 -46.55
CA ASN A 268 -12.48 -15.69 -47.39
C ASN A 268 -13.89 -16.04 -46.83
N GLN A 269 -14.06 -16.04 -45.52
CA GLN A 269 -15.36 -16.20 -44.89
C GLN A 269 -16.28 -14.98 -45.15
N LEU A 270 -15.71 -13.77 -45.04
CA LEU A 270 -16.43 -12.52 -45.33
C LEU A 270 -16.85 -12.44 -46.81
N LYS A 271 -15.97 -12.79 -47.75
CA LYS A 271 -16.32 -12.87 -49.18
C LYS A 271 -17.48 -13.84 -49.45
N LYS A 272 -17.42 -15.05 -48.93
CA LYS A 272 -18.50 -16.02 -49.06
C LYS A 272 -19.81 -15.53 -48.43
N TRP A 273 -19.75 -14.80 -47.33
CA TRP A 273 -20.95 -14.23 -46.69
C TRP A 273 -21.57 -13.12 -47.54
N VAL A 274 -20.77 -12.22 -48.10
CA VAL A 274 -21.21 -11.13 -48.99
C VAL A 274 -21.79 -11.67 -50.28
N GLU A 275 -21.16 -12.66 -50.91
CA GLU A 275 -21.68 -13.32 -52.13
C GLU A 275 -23.01 -14.03 -51.89
N LYS A 276 -23.24 -14.55 -50.68
CA LYS A 276 -24.49 -15.22 -50.34
C LYS A 276 -25.65 -14.26 -50.07
N HIS A 277 -25.36 -12.99 -49.69
CA HIS A 277 -26.37 -12.00 -49.32
C HIS A 277 -26.60 -10.93 -50.39
N ASN A 278 -25.77 -10.86 -51.43
CA ASN A 278 -25.91 -9.93 -52.57
C ASN A 278 -26.67 -10.52 -53.76
N LYS A 279 -27.26 -11.74 -53.60
CA LYS A 279 -28.14 -12.38 -54.61
C LYS A 279 -29.60 -12.34 -54.18
N LYS A 280 -30.10 -11.15 -53.78
CA LYS A 280 -31.53 -10.85 -53.70
C LYS A 280 -31.81 -9.48 -54.29
#